data_39c3f9e5c18f1eb78a26d35fb59efa61
#
_entry.id   39c3f9e5c18f1eb78a26d35fb59efa61
#
_cell.length_a   1.000
_cell.length_b   1.000
_cell.length_c   1.000
_cell.angle_alpha   90.00
_cell.angle_beta   90.00
_cell.angle_gamma   90.00
#
_symmetry.space_group_name_H-M   'P 1'
#
loop_
_entity.id
_entity.type
_entity.pdbx_description
1 polymer ?
#
loop_
_entity_poly.entity_id
_entity_poly.type
_entity_poly.pdbx_seq_one_letter_code
_entity_poly.pdbx_strand_id
1 'polypeptide(L)'
;TDVADLGLHWKPGFQTLGPAFLTHLRPTPLPDPYWVGHSESVARELGLPADWRQSDTTLSALTGSLPVADTHPFATVYSGHQFGVWAGQLGDGRAIMLGETAGGLEVQLKGAGRTPYSRGGDGRAVLRSSIREFLCSEAMHGLGIPTTRALCVTGSDAPVRREDIETAAVVTRVAPSFIRFGH
;
A
#
# COMPACT_ATOMS: atom_id res chain seq x y z
N THR A 1 19.10 -0.45 -13.43
CA THR A 1 17.68 -0.28 -13.08
C THR A 1 17.66 0.58 -11.83
N ASP A 2 17.12 1.78 -11.96
CA ASP A 2 17.05 2.71 -10.85
C ASP A 2 16.15 2.11 -9.76
N VAL A 3 16.57 2.24 -8.52
CA VAL A 3 15.79 1.90 -7.33
C VAL A 3 15.72 3.12 -6.43
N ALA A 4 14.63 3.27 -5.71
CA ALA A 4 14.47 4.35 -4.75
C ALA A 4 14.99 3.91 -3.39
N ASP A 5 15.88 4.70 -2.82
CA ASP A 5 16.27 4.58 -1.41
C ASP A 5 15.38 5.54 -0.59
N LEU A 6 14.50 4.98 0.23
CA LEU A 6 13.64 5.75 1.12
C LEU A 6 14.33 6.12 2.44
N GLY A 7 15.56 5.71 2.65
CA GLY A 7 16.25 5.85 3.95
C GLY A 7 15.68 4.95 5.04
N LEU A 8 14.93 3.93 4.68
CA LEU A 8 14.36 2.94 5.60
C LEU A 8 15.21 1.67 5.62
N HIS A 9 15.31 1.07 6.79
CA HIS A 9 15.88 -0.25 6.97
C HIS A 9 14.76 -1.27 7.11
N TRP A 10 14.90 -2.40 6.39
CA TRP A 10 13.91 -3.45 6.35
C TRP A 10 14.40 -4.68 7.11
N LYS A 11 13.48 -5.39 7.76
CA LYS A 11 13.76 -6.64 8.46
C LYS A 11 12.86 -7.76 7.96
N PRO A 12 13.25 -9.04 8.16
CA PRO A 12 12.35 -10.16 7.92
C PRO A 12 11.06 -10.02 8.73
N GLY A 13 9.92 -10.34 8.10
CA GLY A 13 8.60 -10.23 8.71
C GLY A 13 7.65 -11.28 8.13
N PHE A 14 6.45 -10.87 7.73
CA PHE A 14 5.41 -11.76 7.20
C PHE A 14 5.91 -12.68 6.08
N GLN A 15 6.80 -12.21 5.21
CA GLN A 15 7.34 -12.99 4.10
C GLN A 15 8.09 -14.26 4.52
N THR A 16 8.50 -14.38 5.78
CA THR A 16 9.14 -15.59 6.31
C THR A 16 8.20 -16.77 6.45
N LEU A 17 6.88 -16.53 6.39
CA LEU A 17 5.87 -17.60 6.42
C LEU A 17 5.87 -18.47 5.16
N GLY A 18 6.45 -17.98 4.08
CA GLY A 18 6.66 -18.75 2.85
C GLY A 18 5.48 -18.73 1.87
N PRO A 19 5.60 -19.47 0.77
CA PRO A 19 4.75 -19.32 -0.41
C PRO A 19 3.29 -19.76 -0.23
N ALA A 20 2.98 -20.45 0.87
CA ALA A 20 1.58 -20.78 1.19
C ALA A 20 0.76 -19.54 1.61
N PHE A 21 1.43 -18.47 2.05
CA PHE A 21 0.79 -17.28 2.59
C PHE A 21 0.91 -16.05 1.69
N LEU A 22 1.77 -16.09 0.69
CA LEU A 22 2.04 -14.91 -0.13
C LEU A 22 2.59 -15.26 -1.52
N THR A 23 2.49 -14.28 -2.41
CA THR A 23 3.13 -14.32 -3.71
C THR A 23 3.96 -13.06 -3.89
N HIS A 24 5.23 -13.20 -4.24
CA HIS A 24 6.09 -12.06 -4.60
C HIS A 24 5.70 -11.51 -5.96
N LEU A 25 5.57 -10.20 -6.06
CA LEU A 25 5.31 -9.49 -7.31
C LEU A 25 5.73 -8.02 -7.19
N ARG A 26 5.84 -7.37 -8.33
CA ARG A 26 6.11 -5.94 -8.39
C ARG A 26 4.82 -5.15 -8.59
N PRO A 27 4.71 -3.94 -8.04
CA PRO A 27 3.66 -3.01 -8.41
C PRO A 27 3.66 -2.71 -9.91
N THR A 28 2.50 -2.32 -10.42
CA THR A 28 2.35 -1.87 -11.81
C THR A 28 2.49 -0.35 -11.88
N PRO A 29 3.41 0.18 -12.68
CA PRO A 29 3.62 1.62 -12.78
C PRO A 29 2.38 2.42 -13.16
N LEU A 30 2.32 3.66 -12.67
CA LEU A 30 1.36 4.69 -13.08
C LEU A 30 2.12 5.88 -13.66
N PRO A 31 1.61 6.49 -14.74
CA PRO A 31 2.27 7.64 -15.36
C PRO A 31 2.10 8.91 -14.52
N ASP A 32 3.10 9.78 -14.59
CA ASP A 32 3.08 11.15 -14.09
C ASP A 32 2.45 11.30 -12.69
N PRO A 33 2.98 10.60 -11.66
CA PRO A 33 2.41 10.64 -10.32
C PRO A 33 2.56 12.02 -9.68
N TYR A 34 1.62 12.33 -8.77
CA TYR A 34 1.64 13.56 -7.98
C TYR A 34 1.19 13.30 -6.55
N TRP A 35 1.66 14.15 -5.63
CA TRP A 35 1.22 14.10 -4.24
C TRP A 35 -0.22 14.61 -4.11
N VAL A 36 -1.06 13.88 -3.39
CA VAL A 36 -2.42 14.28 -3.04
C VAL A 36 -2.50 14.70 -1.58
N GLY A 37 -1.93 13.91 -0.69
CA GLY A 37 -1.90 14.18 0.74
C GLY A 37 -0.83 13.37 1.45
N HIS A 38 -0.45 13.81 2.64
CA HIS A 38 0.59 13.15 3.43
C HIS A 38 0.42 13.42 4.93
N SER A 39 1.05 12.56 5.75
CA SER A 39 1.10 12.67 7.19
C SER A 39 2.56 12.76 7.67
N GLU A 40 2.96 13.92 8.15
CA GLU A 40 4.30 14.11 8.71
C GLU A 40 4.51 13.32 10.02
N SER A 41 3.45 13.09 10.79
CA SER A 41 3.57 12.27 11.99
C SER A 41 3.87 10.82 11.67
N VAL A 42 3.23 10.26 10.64
CA VAL A 42 3.53 8.89 10.16
C VAL A 42 4.93 8.81 9.56
N ALA A 43 5.35 9.83 8.80
CA ALA A 43 6.71 9.89 8.26
C ALA A 43 7.77 9.85 9.38
N ARG A 44 7.55 10.58 10.47
CA ARG A 44 8.43 10.54 11.64
C ARG A 44 8.42 9.19 12.34
N GLU A 45 7.25 8.56 12.50
CA GLU A 45 7.15 7.23 13.10
C GLU A 45 7.90 6.16 12.28
N LEU A 46 7.88 6.28 10.95
CA LEU A 46 8.66 5.41 10.06
C LEU A 46 10.16 5.70 10.10
N GLY A 47 10.55 6.89 10.48
CA GLY A 47 11.95 7.34 10.41
C GLY A 47 12.36 7.85 9.03
N LEU A 48 11.42 8.36 8.23
CA LEU A 48 11.74 8.98 6.95
C LEU A 48 12.52 10.29 7.16
N PRO A 49 13.44 10.64 6.24
CA PRO A 49 14.13 11.93 6.29
C PRO A 49 13.13 13.09 6.15
N ALA A 50 13.47 14.25 6.72
CA ALA A 50 12.56 15.41 6.74
C ALA A 50 12.15 15.91 5.36
N ASP A 51 12.99 15.69 4.35
CA ASP A 51 12.80 16.09 2.96
C ASP A 51 12.22 14.98 2.05
N TRP A 52 11.66 13.94 2.64
CA TRP A 52 11.18 12.75 1.92
C TRP A 52 10.25 13.03 0.74
N ARG A 53 9.45 14.10 0.80
CA ARG A 53 8.53 14.49 -0.27
C ARG A 53 9.16 15.33 -1.38
N GLN A 54 10.39 15.78 -1.23
CA GLN A 54 11.08 16.59 -2.23
C GLN A 54 11.72 15.74 -3.33
N SER A 55 11.79 14.44 -3.14
CA SER A 55 12.38 13.50 -4.09
C SER A 55 11.34 12.93 -5.04
N ASP A 56 11.55 13.10 -6.34
CA ASP A 56 10.72 12.49 -7.39
C ASP A 56 10.83 10.96 -7.38
N THR A 57 11.97 10.41 -6.95
CA THR A 57 12.14 8.96 -6.81
C THR A 57 11.29 8.40 -5.68
N THR A 58 11.15 9.12 -4.57
CA THR A 58 10.25 8.75 -3.47
C THR A 58 8.79 8.77 -3.93
N LEU A 59 8.38 9.80 -4.66
CA LEU A 59 7.03 9.89 -5.23
C LEU A 59 6.74 8.70 -6.16
N SER A 60 7.66 8.39 -7.06
CA SER A 60 7.53 7.26 -7.98
C SER A 60 7.48 5.92 -7.24
N ALA A 61 8.32 5.74 -6.22
CA ALA A 61 8.36 4.52 -5.42
C ALA A 61 7.05 4.30 -4.65
N LEU A 62 6.52 5.33 -4.01
CA LEU A 62 5.26 5.26 -3.24
C LEU A 62 4.02 5.22 -4.14
N THR A 63 4.17 5.41 -5.44
CA THR A 63 3.13 5.18 -6.45
C THR A 63 3.23 3.78 -7.08
N GLY A 64 4.29 3.02 -6.75
CA GLY A 64 4.54 1.71 -7.31
C GLY A 64 5.24 1.74 -8.68
N SER A 65 5.71 2.89 -9.12
CA SER A 65 6.34 3.08 -10.44
C SER A 65 7.86 2.82 -10.42
N LEU A 66 8.46 2.77 -9.24
CA LEU A 66 9.88 2.53 -9.06
C LEU A 66 10.10 1.54 -7.91
N PRO A 67 10.97 0.53 -8.05
CA PRO A 67 11.28 -0.38 -6.95
C PRO A 67 11.90 0.35 -5.77
N VAL A 68 11.57 -0.10 -4.56
CA VAL A 68 12.20 0.38 -3.32
C VAL A 68 13.39 -0.52 -3.00
N ALA A 69 14.53 0.10 -2.69
CA ALA A 69 15.76 -0.61 -2.33
C ALA A 69 15.53 -1.56 -1.14
N ASP A 70 16.15 -2.72 -1.21
CA ASP A 70 16.14 -3.76 -0.16
C ASP A 70 14.75 -4.32 0.16
N THR A 71 13.79 -4.20 -0.75
CA THR A 71 12.46 -4.78 -0.61
C THR A 71 12.22 -5.92 -1.59
N HIS A 72 11.35 -6.85 -1.19
CA HIS A 72 10.82 -7.93 -2.02
C HIS A 72 9.29 -7.92 -1.91
N PRO A 73 8.60 -7.03 -2.65
CA PRO A 73 7.17 -6.82 -2.51
C PRO A 73 6.35 -8.09 -2.71
N PHE A 74 5.22 -8.18 -2.02
CA PHE A 74 4.36 -9.36 -2.06
C PHE A 74 2.89 -9.01 -1.79
N ALA A 75 1.99 -9.87 -2.25
CA ALA A 75 0.58 -9.88 -1.90
C ALA A 75 0.28 -11.10 -1.04
N THR A 76 -0.54 -10.94 -0.01
CA THR A 76 -0.89 -12.03 0.90
C THR A 76 -2.16 -12.74 0.44
N VAL A 77 -2.26 -14.02 0.78
CA VAL A 77 -3.45 -14.85 0.58
C VAL A 77 -4.09 -15.17 1.92
N TYR A 78 -5.40 -15.11 1.98
CA TYR A 78 -6.19 -15.42 3.17
C TYR A 78 -7.56 -15.96 2.78
N SER A 79 -8.27 -16.53 3.75
CA SER A 79 -9.64 -16.99 3.60
C SER A 79 -10.61 -16.02 4.28
N GLY A 80 -11.88 -16.04 3.89
CA GLY A 80 -12.84 -15.18 4.55
C GLY A 80 -14.24 -15.20 3.96
N HIS A 81 -15.08 -14.38 4.57
CA HIS A 81 -16.45 -14.15 4.15
C HIS A 81 -16.55 -12.85 3.36
N GLN A 82 -17.37 -12.87 2.34
CA GLN A 82 -17.80 -11.67 1.61
C GLN A 82 -19.30 -11.73 1.35
N PHE A 83 -19.98 -10.61 1.57
CA PHE A 83 -21.43 -10.48 1.34
C PHE A 83 -22.25 -11.56 2.06
N GLY A 84 -21.83 -11.92 3.27
CA GLY A 84 -22.52 -12.89 4.10
C GLY A 84 -22.29 -14.37 3.77
N VAL A 85 -21.44 -14.66 2.79
CA VAL A 85 -21.10 -16.04 2.41
C VAL A 85 -19.61 -16.32 2.56
N TRP A 86 -19.27 -17.57 2.82
CA TRP A 86 -17.89 -18.03 2.80
C TRP A 86 -17.34 -17.99 1.37
N ALA A 87 -16.39 -17.13 1.12
CA ALA A 87 -15.78 -16.95 -0.20
C ALA A 87 -14.57 -17.86 -0.48
N GLY A 88 -14.18 -18.68 0.52
CA GLY A 88 -12.99 -19.51 0.39
C GLY A 88 -11.71 -18.69 0.34
N GLN A 89 -10.91 -18.90 -0.70
CA GLN A 89 -9.68 -18.15 -0.89
C GLN A 89 -9.96 -16.74 -1.35
N LEU A 90 -9.42 -15.78 -0.60
CA LEU A 90 -9.30 -14.36 -0.91
C LEU A 90 -7.82 -14.00 -0.93
N GLY A 91 -7.52 -12.72 -0.97
CA GLY A 91 -6.17 -12.18 -0.88
C GLY A 91 -6.13 -10.69 -1.17
N ASP A 92 -4.93 -10.14 -1.15
CA ASP A 92 -4.69 -8.75 -1.45
C ASP A 92 -4.84 -8.49 -2.96
N GLY A 93 -6.07 -8.21 -3.40
CA GLY A 93 -6.40 -8.05 -4.81
C GLY A 93 -5.93 -6.72 -5.43
N ARG A 94 -5.52 -5.75 -4.61
CA ARG A 94 -5.02 -4.43 -5.03
C ARG A 94 -4.01 -3.83 -4.06
N ALA A 95 -3.58 -4.59 -3.08
CA ALA A 95 -2.59 -4.16 -2.10
C ALA A 95 -1.32 -4.99 -2.26
N ILE A 96 -0.18 -4.32 -2.18
CA ILE A 96 1.15 -4.93 -2.29
C ILE A 96 1.96 -4.46 -1.10
N MET A 97 2.42 -5.42 -0.31
CA MET A 97 3.25 -5.18 0.86
C MET A 97 4.69 -4.90 0.42
N LEU A 98 5.28 -3.80 0.88
CA LEU A 98 6.71 -3.54 0.69
C LEU A 98 7.57 -4.35 1.67
N GLY A 99 7.13 -4.48 2.90
CA GLY A 99 7.83 -5.20 3.94
C GLY A 99 7.60 -4.60 5.32
N GLU A 100 8.39 -5.06 6.29
CA GLU A 100 8.41 -4.55 7.66
C GLU A 100 9.68 -3.74 7.89
N THR A 101 9.54 -2.54 8.41
CA THR A 101 10.69 -1.70 8.76
C THR A 101 11.38 -2.22 10.01
N ALA A 102 12.65 -1.86 10.21
CA ALA A 102 13.39 -2.21 11.43
C ALA A 102 12.70 -1.70 12.71
N GLY A 103 11.90 -0.65 12.60
CA GLY A 103 11.08 -0.13 13.70
C GLY A 103 9.80 -0.93 14.00
N GLY A 104 9.52 -1.99 13.24
CA GLY A 104 8.38 -2.87 13.48
C GLY A 104 7.07 -2.43 12.84
N LEU A 105 7.11 -1.60 11.81
CA LEU A 105 5.94 -1.15 11.07
C LEU A 105 5.93 -1.78 9.67
N GLU A 106 4.81 -2.39 9.30
CA GLU A 106 4.58 -2.87 7.94
C GLU A 106 4.11 -1.72 7.05
N VAL A 107 4.60 -1.70 5.81
CA VAL A 107 4.27 -0.68 4.79
C VAL A 107 3.64 -1.35 3.60
N GLN A 108 2.45 -0.90 3.23
CA GLN A 108 1.63 -1.47 2.17
C GLN A 108 1.21 -0.39 1.17
N LEU A 109 1.31 -0.68 -0.12
CA LEU A 109 0.78 0.15 -1.20
C LEU A 109 -0.59 -0.39 -1.62
N LYS A 110 -1.65 0.38 -1.41
CA LYS A 110 -3.01 0.02 -1.84
C LYS A 110 -3.39 0.74 -3.12
N GLY A 111 -3.75 -0.02 -4.13
CA GLY A 111 -4.03 0.48 -5.47
C GLY A 111 -2.85 0.35 -6.44
N ALA A 112 -1.84 -0.41 -6.08
CA ALA A 112 -0.57 -0.48 -6.80
C ALA A 112 -0.55 -1.48 -7.98
N GLY A 113 -1.70 -2.00 -8.37
CA GLY A 113 -1.83 -2.86 -9.54
C GLY A 113 -2.34 -4.26 -9.26
N ARG A 114 -2.44 -5.05 -10.31
CA ARG A 114 -2.94 -6.43 -10.23
C ARG A 114 -2.05 -7.32 -9.41
N THR A 115 -2.71 -8.22 -8.70
CA THR A 115 -2.10 -9.35 -8.00
C THR A 115 -2.75 -10.65 -8.45
N PRO A 116 -2.23 -11.82 -8.09
CA PRO A 116 -2.90 -13.10 -8.34
C PRO A 116 -4.29 -13.19 -7.71
N TYR A 117 -4.60 -12.32 -6.75
CA TYR A 117 -5.84 -12.34 -5.98
C TYR A 117 -6.85 -11.26 -6.41
N SER A 118 -6.62 -10.58 -7.53
CA SER A 118 -7.47 -9.49 -8.03
C SER A 118 -8.82 -9.96 -8.59
N ARG A 119 -9.01 -11.27 -8.77
CA ARG A 119 -10.29 -11.86 -9.24
C ARG A 119 -10.84 -11.19 -10.51
N GLY A 120 -9.97 -10.96 -11.50
CA GLY A 120 -10.31 -10.27 -12.76
C GLY A 120 -10.36 -8.74 -12.66
N GLY A 121 -10.19 -8.16 -11.47
CA GLY A 121 -10.09 -6.71 -11.29
C GLY A 121 -8.77 -6.12 -11.79
N ASP A 122 -8.70 -4.79 -11.83
CA ASP A 122 -7.53 -4.05 -12.32
C ASP A 122 -6.44 -3.82 -11.26
N GLY A 123 -6.72 -4.12 -9.99
CA GLY A 123 -5.79 -3.90 -8.89
C GLY A 123 -5.58 -2.42 -8.54
N ARG A 124 -6.42 -1.52 -9.06
CA ARG A 124 -6.31 -0.08 -8.82
C ARG A 124 -7.23 0.39 -7.72
N ALA A 125 -6.89 1.51 -7.13
CA ALA A 125 -7.76 2.33 -6.28
C ALA A 125 -8.07 3.63 -7.00
N VAL A 126 -9.20 4.23 -6.67
CA VAL A 126 -9.61 5.53 -7.22
C VAL A 126 -9.35 6.65 -6.23
N LEU A 127 -9.18 7.86 -6.76
CA LEU A 127 -8.76 9.01 -5.96
C LEU A 127 -9.75 9.32 -4.82
N ARG A 128 -11.05 9.39 -5.09
CA ARG A 128 -12.06 9.75 -4.06
C ARG A 128 -12.08 8.79 -2.86
N SER A 129 -12.00 7.48 -3.12
CA SER A 129 -12.00 6.48 -2.04
C SER A 129 -10.67 6.46 -1.29
N SER A 130 -9.57 6.75 -1.96
CA SER A 130 -8.25 6.86 -1.36
C SER A 130 -8.14 8.06 -0.43
N ILE A 131 -8.67 9.22 -0.83
CA ILE A 131 -8.77 10.41 0.03
C ILE A 131 -9.61 10.10 1.27
N ARG A 132 -10.77 9.46 1.08
CA ARG A 132 -11.64 9.07 2.20
C ARG A 132 -10.94 8.13 3.18
N GLU A 133 -10.23 7.13 2.69
CA GLU A 133 -9.48 6.19 3.53
C GLU A 133 -8.39 6.92 4.33
N PHE A 134 -7.66 7.83 3.70
CA PHE A 134 -6.65 8.65 4.36
C PHE A 134 -7.27 9.50 5.48
N LEU A 135 -8.31 10.25 5.17
CA LEU A 135 -8.97 11.13 6.14
C LEU A 135 -9.60 10.35 7.30
N CYS A 136 -10.26 9.22 7.02
CA CYS A 136 -10.85 8.39 8.06
C CYS A 136 -9.80 7.80 9.00
N SER A 137 -8.68 7.31 8.48
CA SER A 137 -7.61 6.76 9.33
C SER A 137 -6.98 7.84 10.21
N GLU A 138 -6.75 9.03 9.68
CA GLU A 138 -6.22 10.15 10.48
C GLU A 138 -7.24 10.64 11.53
N ALA A 139 -8.52 10.68 11.19
CA ALA A 139 -9.57 11.04 12.14
C ALA A 139 -9.68 10.02 13.29
N MET A 140 -9.67 8.73 12.97
CA MET A 140 -9.67 7.67 13.99
C MET A 140 -8.47 7.78 14.93
N HIS A 141 -7.28 7.97 14.36
CA HIS A 141 -6.07 8.17 15.15
C HIS A 141 -6.19 9.40 16.07
N GLY A 142 -6.69 10.52 15.55
CA GLY A 142 -6.91 11.75 16.32
C GLY A 142 -7.92 11.58 17.46
N LEU A 143 -8.86 10.66 17.33
CA LEU A 143 -9.82 10.29 18.38
C LEU A 143 -9.26 9.25 19.37
N GLY A 144 -8.00 8.82 19.22
CA GLY A 144 -7.39 7.80 20.07
C GLY A 144 -7.86 6.37 19.80
N ILE A 145 -8.50 6.13 18.67
CA ILE A 145 -8.96 4.80 18.26
C ILE A 145 -7.82 4.11 17.48
N PRO A 146 -7.35 2.93 17.92
CA PRO A 146 -6.35 2.17 17.15
C PRO A 146 -6.82 1.90 15.72
N THR A 147 -5.98 2.23 14.76
CA THR A 147 -6.30 2.08 13.34
C THR A 147 -5.02 1.90 12.52
N THR A 148 -5.14 1.34 11.31
CA THR A 148 -4.07 1.45 10.33
C THR A 148 -3.89 2.91 9.95
N ARG A 149 -2.62 3.33 9.85
CA ARG A 149 -2.29 4.71 9.47
C ARG A 149 -2.05 4.81 7.97
N ALA A 150 -2.10 6.01 7.45
CA ALA A 150 -1.73 6.31 6.08
C ALA A 150 -0.59 7.33 6.06
N LEU A 151 0.50 6.99 5.38
CA LEU A 151 1.63 7.91 5.18
C LEU A 151 1.27 8.99 4.17
N CYS A 152 0.71 8.58 3.04
CA CYS A 152 0.38 9.46 1.94
C CYS A 152 -0.63 8.85 0.98
N VAL A 153 -1.18 9.72 0.14
CA VAL A 153 -1.91 9.38 -1.07
C VAL A 153 -1.18 10.02 -2.24
N THR A 154 -0.87 9.23 -3.25
CA THR A 154 -0.38 9.69 -4.54
C THR A 154 -1.46 9.45 -5.59
N GLY A 155 -1.48 10.26 -6.63
CA GLY A 155 -2.44 10.15 -7.72
C GLY A 155 -1.75 10.11 -9.08
N SER A 156 -2.51 9.71 -10.08
CA SER A 156 -2.13 9.74 -11.49
C SER A 156 -3.39 9.98 -12.31
N ASP A 157 -3.28 10.68 -13.43
CA ASP A 157 -4.40 10.90 -14.34
C ASP A 157 -4.78 9.66 -15.17
N ALA A 158 -4.07 8.54 -14.96
CA ALA A 158 -4.43 7.27 -15.58
C ALA A 158 -5.88 6.89 -15.27
N PRO A 159 -6.69 6.58 -16.30
CA PRO A 159 -8.10 6.28 -16.11
C PRO A 159 -8.30 4.93 -15.44
N VAL A 160 -9.25 4.88 -14.52
CA VAL A 160 -9.72 3.67 -13.85
C VAL A 160 -11.23 3.55 -14.09
N ARG A 161 -11.63 2.47 -14.75
CA ARG A 161 -13.04 2.24 -15.05
C ARG A 161 -13.76 1.68 -13.82
N ARG A 162 -14.83 2.39 -13.41
CA ARG A 162 -15.79 1.98 -12.40
C ARG A 162 -17.20 2.18 -12.99
N GLU A 163 -18.16 2.67 -12.24
CA GLU A 163 -19.45 3.15 -12.82
C GLU A 163 -19.18 4.25 -13.84
N ASP A 164 -18.30 5.16 -13.46
CA ASP A 164 -17.74 6.21 -14.32
C ASP A 164 -16.24 6.00 -14.52
N ILE A 165 -15.62 6.80 -15.39
CA ILE A 165 -14.17 6.86 -15.53
C ILE A 165 -13.63 7.76 -14.43
N GLU A 166 -12.82 7.20 -13.55
CA GLU A 166 -12.14 7.88 -12.45
C GLU A 166 -10.63 7.87 -12.66
N THR A 167 -9.88 8.51 -11.79
CA THR A 167 -8.42 8.52 -11.84
C THR A 167 -7.81 7.62 -10.78
N ALA A 168 -6.64 7.06 -11.09
CA ALA A 168 -5.92 6.15 -10.22
C ALA A 168 -5.28 6.88 -9.04
N ALA A 169 -5.21 6.19 -7.92
CA ALA A 169 -4.48 6.63 -6.73
C ALA A 169 -3.87 5.44 -6.01
N VAL A 170 -2.82 5.72 -5.22
CA VAL A 170 -2.19 4.76 -4.33
C VAL A 170 -2.15 5.33 -2.92
N VAL A 171 -2.62 4.56 -1.96
CA VAL A 171 -2.49 4.87 -0.53
C VAL A 171 -1.33 4.07 0.04
N THR A 172 -0.34 4.73 0.60
CA THR A 172 0.69 4.08 1.41
C THR A 172 0.16 3.92 2.81
N ARG A 173 -0.13 2.69 3.20
CA ARG A 173 -0.68 2.33 4.50
C ARG A 173 0.41 1.79 5.42
N VAL A 174 0.29 2.09 6.70
CA VAL A 174 1.27 1.73 7.72
C VAL A 174 0.56 1.16 8.94
N ALA A 175 1.01 0.03 9.44
CA ALA A 175 0.49 -0.59 10.66
C ALA A 175 1.56 -1.50 11.28
N PRO A 176 1.44 -1.83 12.59
CA PRO A 176 2.28 -2.85 13.19
C PRO A 176 2.09 -4.24 12.55
N SER A 177 0.90 -4.50 12.01
CA SER A 177 0.58 -5.73 11.28
C SER A 177 -0.63 -5.52 10.38
N PHE A 178 -0.61 -6.13 9.19
CA PHE A 178 -1.76 -6.25 8.29
C PHE A 178 -2.37 -7.65 8.30
N ILE A 179 -2.03 -8.46 9.30
CA ILE A 179 -2.60 -9.80 9.43
C ILE A 179 -4.12 -9.73 9.59
N ARG A 180 -4.82 -10.64 8.94
CA ARG A 180 -6.27 -10.79 9.01
C ARG A 180 -6.62 -12.11 9.70
N PHE A 181 -7.83 -12.23 10.21
CA PHE A 181 -8.30 -13.47 10.80
C PHE A 181 -8.26 -14.68 9.86
N GLY A 182 -8.26 -14.43 8.57
CA GLY A 182 -8.25 -15.47 7.55
C GLY A 182 -6.87 -15.97 7.10
N HIS A 183 -5.81 -15.36 7.61
CA HIS A 183 -4.45 -15.84 7.31
C HIS A 183 -4.17 -17.17 8.05
#